data_53c04cf5387261d86e3381f1da73eeba
#
_entry.id   53c04cf5387261d86e3381f1da73eeba
#
_cell.length_a   1.000
_cell.length_b   1.000
_cell.length_c   1.000
_cell.angle_alpha   90.00
_cell.angle_beta   90.00
_cell.angle_gamma   90.00
#
_symmetry.space_group_name_H-M   'P 1'
#
loop_
_entity.id
_entity.type
_entity.pdbx_description
1 polymer ?
#
loop_
_entity_poly.entity_id
_entity_poly.type
_entity_poly.pdbx_seq_one_letter_code
_entity_poly.pdbx_strand_id
1 'polypeptide(L)'
;MKIVTKKYVLDATKLDALKALGTSYGVQNPTRVEVSTALLYKCAVAASEVSSGSPRSSVLIQLVNLRGILAHHFHQILLETCTSFFSISGIQENDFEFHGLVGQLKKGIENFRSNYGKKFTNDELPSIVFGSLRGGSQCFSDSNNPINVYLCSSWCRFPLYQMDFGWGKPVWVT
;
A
#
# COMPACT_ATOMS: atom_id res chain seq x y z
N MET A 1 -6.65 -14.24 20.51
CA MET A 1 -6.36 -14.16 19.06
C MET A 1 -4.98 -14.75 18.82
N LYS A 2 -4.83 -15.70 17.91
CA LYS A 2 -3.52 -16.29 17.57
C LYS A 2 -2.93 -15.54 16.37
N ILE A 3 -1.78 -14.95 16.54
CA ILE A 3 -1.04 -14.27 15.46
C ILE A 3 -0.17 -15.30 14.75
N VAL A 4 -0.21 -15.32 13.43
CA VAL A 4 0.63 -16.18 12.58
C VAL A 4 1.42 -15.29 11.63
N THR A 5 2.74 -15.47 11.62
CA THR A 5 3.63 -14.77 10.69
C THR A 5 4.08 -15.75 9.61
N LYS A 6 4.04 -15.30 8.35
CA LYS A 6 4.55 -16.06 7.20
C LYS A 6 5.46 -15.18 6.36
N LYS A 7 6.52 -15.77 5.80
CA LYS A 7 7.45 -15.11 4.90
C LYS A 7 7.29 -15.70 3.49
N TYR A 8 7.09 -14.84 2.52
CA TYR A 8 7.02 -15.21 1.10
C TYR A 8 8.16 -14.52 0.35
N VAL A 9 8.82 -15.26 -0.55
CA VAL A 9 9.92 -14.73 -1.37
C VAL A 9 9.47 -14.70 -2.82
N LEU A 10 9.49 -13.51 -3.40
CA LEU A 10 9.27 -13.27 -4.82
C LEU A 10 10.62 -12.88 -5.43
N ASP A 11 11.21 -13.77 -6.20
CA ASP A 11 12.44 -13.48 -6.93
C ASP A 11 12.21 -12.50 -8.10
N ALA A 12 13.30 -12.01 -8.69
CA ALA A 12 13.23 -11.02 -9.76
C ALA A 12 12.44 -11.55 -10.97
N THR A 13 12.64 -12.80 -11.34
CA THR A 13 11.98 -13.43 -12.49
C THR A 13 10.46 -13.47 -12.31
N LYS A 14 9.98 -13.86 -11.12
CA LYS A 14 8.54 -13.87 -10.81
C LYS A 14 7.96 -12.45 -10.81
N LEU A 15 8.69 -11.48 -10.25
CA LEU A 15 8.27 -10.09 -10.27
C LEU A 15 8.19 -9.52 -11.69
N ASP A 16 9.13 -9.86 -12.56
CA ASP A 16 9.12 -9.42 -13.95
C ASP A 16 8.00 -10.07 -14.74
N ALA A 17 7.69 -11.34 -14.48
CA ALA A 17 6.53 -12.02 -15.07
C ALA A 17 5.20 -11.36 -14.63
N LEU A 18 5.06 -10.99 -13.35
CA LEU A 18 3.88 -10.27 -12.86
C LEU A 18 3.73 -8.88 -13.48
N LYS A 19 4.84 -8.17 -13.69
CA LYS A 19 4.83 -6.88 -14.37
C LYS A 19 4.44 -7.04 -15.85
N ALA A 20 5.00 -8.03 -16.54
CA ALA A 20 4.66 -8.33 -17.91
C ALA A 20 3.16 -8.65 -18.05
N LEU A 21 2.62 -9.45 -17.11
CA LEU A 21 1.19 -9.74 -17.06
C LEU A 21 0.35 -8.47 -16.88
N GLY A 22 0.71 -7.58 -15.94
CA GLY A 22 0.02 -6.30 -15.78
C GLY A 22 0.08 -5.44 -17.05
N THR A 23 1.24 -5.41 -17.71
CA THR A 23 1.45 -4.64 -18.94
C THR A 23 0.64 -5.20 -20.11
N SER A 24 0.51 -6.52 -20.25
CA SER A 24 -0.28 -7.15 -21.33
C SER A 24 -1.77 -6.81 -21.27
N TYR A 25 -2.26 -6.40 -20.09
CA TYR A 25 -3.62 -5.89 -19.87
C TYR A 25 -3.71 -4.36 -19.83
N GLY A 26 -2.69 -3.65 -20.32
CA GLY A 26 -2.70 -2.21 -20.51
C GLY A 26 -2.22 -1.36 -19.34
N VAL A 27 -1.77 -1.95 -18.23
CA VAL A 27 -1.19 -1.20 -17.13
C VAL A 27 0.21 -0.71 -17.51
N GLN A 28 0.40 0.58 -17.61
CA GLN A 28 1.67 1.17 -18.01
C GLN A 28 2.73 1.10 -16.89
N ASN A 29 3.89 0.48 -17.18
CA ASN A 29 5.04 0.44 -16.26
C ASN A 29 4.68 0.06 -14.81
N PRO A 30 4.06 -1.10 -14.53
CA PRO A 30 3.71 -1.48 -13.17
C PRO A 30 4.97 -1.67 -12.32
N THR A 31 4.92 -1.20 -11.09
CA THR A 31 6.04 -1.30 -10.14
C THR A 31 6.02 -2.64 -9.40
N ARG A 32 7.17 -3.04 -8.84
CA ARG A 32 7.26 -4.24 -7.99
C ARG A 32 6.28 -4.23 -6.83
N VAL A 33 6.08 -3.07 -6.20
CA VAL A 33 5.15 -2.92 -5.08
C VAL A 33 3.72 -3.14 -5.54
N GLU A 34 3.29 -2.52 -6.64
CA GLU A 34 1.94 -2.66 -7.17
C GLU A 34 1.62 -4.12 -7.49
N VAL A 35 2.50 -4.82 -8.22
CA VAL A 35 2.22 -6.21 -8.62
C VAL A 35 2.27 -7.20 -7.45
N SER A 36 3.22 -7.01 -6.50
CA SER A 36 3.26 -7.88 -5.31
C SER A 36 2.07 -7.64 -4.38
N THR A 37 1.68 -6.39 -4.15
CA THR A 37 0.52 -6.05 -3.33
C THR A 37 -0.76 -6.61 -3.95
N ALA A 38 -0.96 -6.45 -5.26
CA ALA A 38 -2.11 -6.98 -5.98
C ALA A 38 -2.20 -8.51 -5.85
N LEU A 39 -1.07 -9.21 -6.06
CA LEU A 39 -1.02 -10.66 -5.91
C LEU A 39 -1.37 -11.10 -4.49
N LEU A 40 -0.75 -10.51 -3.48
CA LEU A 40 -0.98 -10.87 -2.07
C LEU A 40 -2.42 -10.58 -1.66
N TYR A 41 -2.99 -9.46 -2.09
CA TYR A 41 -4.37 -9.10 -1.79
C TYR A 41 -5.35 -10.08 -2.46
N LYS A 42 -5.19 -10.38 -3.75
CA LYS A 42 -5.99 -11.38 -4.47
C LYS A 42 -5.96 -12.75 -3.77
N CYS A 43 -4.78 -13.22 -3.40
CA CYS A 43 -4.63 -14.49 -2.69
C CYS A 43 -5.27 -14.47 -1.28
N ALA A 44 -5.16 -13.36 -0.56
CA ALA A 44 -5.71 -13.23 0.78
C ALA A 44 -7.26 -13.20 0.75
N VAL A 45 -7.85 -12.51 -0.22
CA VAL A 45 -9.31 -12.51 -0.43
C VAL A 45 -9.80 -13.92 -0.76
N ALA A 46 -9.19 -14.59 -1.72
CA ALA A 46 -9.55 -15.96 -2.09
C ALA A 46 -9.43 -16.94 -0.91
N ALA A 47 -8.37 -16.82 -0.11
CA ALA A 47 -8.20 -17.64 1.09
C ALA A 47 -9.27 -17.37 2.15
N SER A 48 -9.71 -16.11 2.29
CA SER A 48 -10.78 -15.73 3.19
C SER A 48 -12.13 -16.32 2.74
N GLU A 49 -12.43 -16.29 1.45
CA GLU A 49 -13.65 -16.86 0.88
C GLU A 49 -13.73 -18.36 1.12
N VAL A 50 -12.63 -19.09 0.85
CA VAL A 50 -12.55 -20.53 1.14
C VAL A 50 -12.77 -20.82 2.63
N SER A 51 -12.20 -19.98 3.50
CA SER A 51 -12.32 -20.18 4.96
C SER A 51 -13.70 -19.85 5.51
N SER A 52 -14.39 -18.86 4.94
CA SER A 52 -15.70 -18.41 5.40
C SER A 52 -16.88 -19.10 4.72
N GLY A 53 -16.63 -19.79 3.60
CA GLY A 53 -17.66 -20.42 2.78
C GLY A 53 -18.53 -19.44 1.97
N SER A 54 -18.23 -18.15 2.01
CA SER A 54 -18.96 -17.11 1.27
C SER A 54 -18.07 -15.91 0.95
N PRO A 55 -18.31 -15.21 -0.19
CA PRO A 55 -17.65 -13.96 -0.48
C PRO A 55 -17.92 -12.90 0.60
N ARG A 56 -16.90 -12.15 0.97
CA ARG A 56 -16.99 -11.06 1.93
C ARG A 56 -16.43 -9.78 1.32
N SER A 57 -17.09 -8.68 1.60
CA SER A 57 -16.55 -7.37 1.28
C SER A 57 -15.14 -7.23 1.87
N SER A 58 -14.23 -6.68 1.09
CA SER A 58 -12.85 -6.50 1.53
C SER A 58 -12.31 -5.14 1.11
N VAL A 59 -11.40 -4.62 1.92
CA VAL A 59 -10.70 -3.36 1.66
C VAL A 59 -9.20 -3.55 1.85
N LEU A 60 -8.42 -3.08 0.89
CA LEU A 60 -6.98 -2.97 0.99
C LEU A 60 -6.61 -1.53 1.32
N ILE A 61 -5.90 -1.34 2.41
CA ILE A 61 -5.33 -0.07 2.82
C ILE A 61 -3.83 -0.09 2.48
N GLN A 62 -3.42 0.79 1.56
CA GLN A 62 -2.02 0.93 1.16
C GLN A 62 -1.41 2.13 1.87
N LEU A 63 -0.43 1.89 2.74
CA LEU A 63 0.36 2.95 3.36
C LEU A 63 1.37 3.52 2.37
N VAL A 64 1.48 4.83 2.34
CA VAL A 64 2.39 5.58 1.46
C VAL A 64 3.32 6.45 2.30
N ASN A 65 4.62 6.36 2.04
CA ASN A 65 5.62 7.22 2.66
C ASN A 65 5.63 8.60 2.00
N LEU A 66 5.27 9.62 2.76
CA LEU A 66 5.20 11.01 2.32
C LEU A 66 6.56 11.72 2.26
N ARG A 67 7.61 11.19 2.90
CA ARG A 67 8.91 11.88 3.01
C ARG A 67 9.47 12.30 1.65
N GLY A 68 9.40 11.43 0.64
CA GLY A 68 9.87 11.76 -0.70
C GLY A 68 8.97 12.75 -1.46
N ILE A 69 7.71 12.89 -1.08
CA ILE A 69 6.76 13.82 -1.70
C ILE A 69 6.90 15.21 -1.07
N LEU A 70 7.11 15.25 0.24
CA LEU A 70 7.16 16.48 1.02
C LEU A 70 8.58 17.06 1.17
N ALA A 71 9.63 16.31 0.82
CA ALA A 71 11.03 16.73 1.02
C ALA A 71 11.40 18.07 0.33
N HIS A 72 10.68 18.44 -0.73
CA HIS A 72 10.87 19.72 -1.42
C HIS A 72 10.22 20.92 -0.69
N HIS A 73 9.41 20.68 0.34
CA HIS A 73 8.66 21.71 1.04
C HIS A 73 9.15 21.97 2.47
N PHE A 74 9.88 21.03 3.07
CA PHE A 74 10.24 21.11 4.49
C PHE A 74 11.71 20.81 4.71
N HIS A 75 12.50 21.88 4.96
CA HIS A 75 13.94 21.75 5.15
C HIS A 75 14.35 21.11 6.48
N GLN A 76 13.48 20.92 7.47
CA GLN A 76 13.92 20.44 8.80
C GLN A 76 12.83 19.99 9.80
N ILE A 77 11.60 19.68 9.42
CA ILE A 77 10.60 19.33 10.43
C ILE A 77 10.41 17.82 10.50
N LEU A 78 10.79 17.27 11.65
CA LEU A 78 10.30 16.08 12.36
C LEU A 78 9.34 15.20 11.56
N LEU A 79 9.94 14.42 10.69
CA LEU A 79 9.20 13.50 9.83
C LEU A 79 9.04 12.12 10.51
N GLU A 80 8.82 12.07 11.81
CA GLU A 80 8.71 10.81 12.53
C GLU A 80 7.51 9.98 12.05
N THR A 81 6.44 10.63 11.59
CA THR A 81 5.23 9.95 11.10
C THR A 81 4.69 10.54 9.79
N CYS A 82 5.52 10.64 8.75
CA CYS A 82 5.04 11.04 7.43
C CYS A 82 4.56 9.83 6.62
N THR A 83 3.50 9.20 7.08
CA THR A 83 2.79 8.18 6.34
C THR A 83 1.34 8.59 6.16
N SER A 84 0.80 8.35 4.99
CA SER A 84 -0.63 8.44 4.72
C SER A 84 -1.07 7.17 4.00
N PHE A 85 -2.35 7.04 3.67
CA PHE A 85 -2.84 5.86 3.01
C PHE A 85 -3.93 6.19 2.01
N PHE A 86 -4.18 5.28 1.08
CA PHE A 86 -5.38 5.21 0.28
C PHE A 86 -5.96 3.80 0.37
N SER A 87 -7.24 3.67 0.12
CA SER A 87 -7.94 2.39 0.15
C SER A 87 -8.40 1.97 -1.23
N ILE A 88 -8.43 0.68 -1.45
CA ILE A 88 -9.02 0.02 -2.60
C ILE A 88 -10.07 -0.94 -2.08
N SER A 89 -11.30 -0.80 -2.54
CA SER A 89 -12.38 -1.71 -2.20
C SER A 89 -12.88 -2.39 -3.47
N GLY A 90 -13.05 -3.70 -3.43
CA GLY A 90 -13.73 -4.45 -4.48
C GLY A 90 -15.15 -4.76 -4.03
N ILE A 91 -16.12 -4.44 -4.87
CA ILE A 91 -17.55 -4.72 -4.65
C ILE A 91 -18.03 -5.80 -5.63
N GLN A 92 -17.34 -5.97 -6.75
CA GLN A 92 -17.70 -6.93 -7.81
C GLN A 92 -16.56 -7.94 -8.05
N GLU A 93 -16.90 -9.11 -8.53
CA GLU A 93 -15.97 -10.21 -8.81
C GLU A 93 -14.85 -9.78 -9.79
N ASN A 94 -15.17 -8.95 -10.78
CA ASN A 94 -14.22 -8.39 -11.75
C ASN A 94 -13.22 -7.40 -11.15
N ASP A 95 -13.53 -6.78 -10.01
CA ASP A 95 -12.64 -5.84 -9.33
C ASP A 95 -11.40 -6.55 -8.75
N PHE A 96 -11.48 -7.86 -8.54
CA PHE A 96 -10.39 -8.69 -7.99
C PHE A 96 -9.52 -9.35 -9.05
N GLU A 97 -9.72 -9.05 -10.34
CA GLU A 97 -8.78 -9.49 -11.36
C GLU A 97 -7.42 -8.83 -11.16
N PHE A 98 -6.36 -9.61 -11.32
CA PHE A 98 -4.98 -9.18 -11.00
C PHE A 98 -4.61 -7.85 -11.65
N HIS A 99 -4.87 -7.72 -12.95
CA HIS A 99 -4.56 -6.50 -13.69
C HIS A 99 -5.42 -5.30 -13.26
N GLY A 100 -6.69 -5.54 -12.89
CA GLY A 100 -7.58 -4.54 -12.33
C GLY A 100 -7.03 -3.99 -11.01
N LEU A 101 -6.60 -4.87 -10.10
CA LEU A 101 -5.99 -4.49 -8.83
C LEU A 101 -4.68 -3.71 -9.03
N VAL A 102 -3.82 -4.13 -9.96
CA VAL A 102 -2.59 -3.40 -10.30
C VAL A 102 -2.92 -2.00 -10.82
N GLY A 103 -3.93 -1.87 -11.69
CA GLY A 103 -4.40 -0.60 -12.23
C GLY A 103 -4.96 0.32 -11.15
N GLN A 104 -5.78 -0.21 -10.23
CA GLN A 104 -6.33 0.54 -9.09
C GLN A 104 -5.23 1.02 -8.14
N LEU A 105 -4.25 0.18 -7.80
CA LEU A 105 -3.08 0.54 -6.99
C LEU A 105 -2.29 1.67 -7.64
N LYS A 106 -2.00 1.55 -8.94
CA LYS A 106 -1.29 2.58 -9.69
C LYS A 106 -2.03 3.91 -9.68
N LYS A 107 -3.31 3.90 -10.03
CA LYS A 107 -4.17 5.09 -10.03
C LYS A 107 -4.28 5.70 -8.62
N GLY A 108 -4.39 4.87 -7.58
CA GLY A 108 -4.41 5.32 -6.20
C GLY A 108 -3.12 6.07 -5.83
N ILE A 109 -1.94 5.54 -6.19
CA ILE A 109 -0.66 6.20 -5.95
C ILE A 109 -0.51 7.50 -6.76
N GLU A 110 -0.96 7.52 -8.02
CA GLU A 110 -0.92 8.70 -8.88
C GLU A 110 -1.83 9.82 -8.36
N ASN A 111 -3.07 9.50 -8.01
CA ASN A 111 -4.02 10.43 -7.40
C ASN A 111 -3.46 10.98 -6.07
N PHE A 112 -2.90 10.09 -5.26
CA PHE A 112 -2.29 10.45 -4.00
C PHE A 112 -1.15 11.46 -4.21
N ARG A 113 -0.21 11.19 -5.14
CA ARG A 113 0.88 12.10 -5.48
C ARG A 113 0.38 13.43 -6.01
N SER A 114 -0.66 13.43 -6.84
CA SER A 114 -1.26 14.66 -7.40
C SER A 114 -1.88 15.53 -6.31
N ASN A 115 -2.50 14.91 -5.31
CA ASN A 115 -3.13 15.62 -4.19
C ASN A 115 -2.09 16.15 -3.21
N TYR A 116 -1.07 15.36 -2.88
CA TYR A 116 -0.03 15.73 -1.89
C TYR A 116 1.22 16.35 -2.51
N GLY A 117 1.39 16.32 -3.82
CA GLY A 117 2.50 16.98 -4.54
C GLY A 117 2.29 18.49 -4.74
N LYS A 118 1.13 19.04 -4.35
CA LYS A 118 0.88 20.48 -4.36
C LYS A 118 1.64 21.14 -3.20
N LYS A 119 1.99 22.42 -3.37
CA LYS A 119 2.58 23.21 -2.27
C LYS A 119 1.54 23.37 -1.17
N PHE A 120 1.84 22.85 0.01
CA PHE A 120 1.03 23.07 1.21
C PHE A 120 1.71 24.10 2.10
N THR A 121 0.91 24.87 2.80
CA THR A 121 1.38 25.70 3.90
C THR A 121 1.59 24.83 5.16
N ASN A 122 2.41 25.31 6.09
CA ASN A 122 2.66 24.60 7.36
C ASN A 122 1.37 24.33 8.15
N ASP A 123 0.36 25.18 7.99
CA ASP A 123 -0.92 25.09 8.70
C ASP A 123 -1.87 24.05 8.09
N GLU A 124 -1.71 23.72 6.80
CA GLU A 124 -2.54 22.72 6.11
C GLU A 124 -2.09 21.29 6.36
N LEU A 125 -0.80 21.09 6.65
CA LEU A 125 -0.20 19.75 6.76
C LEU A 125 -0.84 18.87 7.86
N PRO A 126 -1.10 19.36 9.07
CA PRO A 126 -1.79 18.58 10.11
C PRO A 126 -3.17 18.12 9.66
N SER A 127 -3.94 18.99 9.02
CA SER A 127 -5.29 18.71 8.54
C SER A 127 -5.29 17.61 7.47
N ILE A 128 -4.29 17.61 6.60
CA ILE A 128 -4.13 16.62 5.52
C ILE A 128 -3.76 15.24 6.09
N VAL A 129 -2.79 15.20 7.00
CA VAL A 129 -2.36 13.94 7.65
C VAL A 129 -3.49 13.36 8.51
N PHE A 130 -4.15 14.19 9.33
CA PHE A 130 -5.27 13.75 10.16
C PHE A 130 -6.52 13.41 9.34
N GLY A 131 -6.77 14.12 8.25
CA GLY A 131 -7.89 13.84 7.32
C GLY A 131 -7.75 12.45 6.71
N SER A 132 -6.56 12.08 6.31
CA SER A 132 -6.26 10.73 5.82
C SER A 132 -6.53 9.66 6.87
N LEU A 133 -6.09 9.87 8.12
CA LEU A 133 -6.32 8.93 9.23
C LEU A 133 -7.81 8.78 9.55
N ARG A 134 -8.61 9.86 9.48
CA ARG A 134 -10.06 9.81 9.68
C ARG A 134 -10.79 9.05 8.57
N GLY A 135 -10.41 9.23 7.32
CA GLY A 135 -10.98 8.49 6.20
C GLY A 135 -10.81 6.98 6.36
N GLY A 136 -9.69 6.53 6.91
CA GLY A 136 -9.47 5.11 7.23
C GLY A 136 -10.38 4.57 8.32
N SER A 137 -10.64 5.36 9.35
CA SER A 137 -11.50 4.89 10.46
C SER A 137 -12.95 4.68 10.05
N GLN A 138 -13.44 5.36 9.03
CA GLN A 138 -14.78 5.15 8.49
C GLN A 138 -14.93 3.80 7.78
N CYS A 139 -13.85 3.26 7.21
CA CYS A 139 -13.86 1.91 6.63
C CYS A 139 -14.09 0.79 7.67
N PHE A 140 -13.91 1.09 8.96
CA PHE A 140 -14.03 0.11 10.04
C PHE A 140 -15.38 0.13 10.75
N SER A 141 -16.30 1.04 10.39
CA SER A 141 -17.46 1.37 11.22
C SER A 141 -18.76 0.68 10.82
N ASP A 142 -18.78 -0.14 9.79
CA ASP A 142 -20.01 -0.81 9.36
C ASP A 142 -20.20 -2.11 10.16
N SER A 143 -20.86 -1.99 11.31
CA SER A 143 -21.08 -3.08 12.27
C SER A 143 -22.06 -4.17 11.80
N ASN A 144 -22.79 -3.93 10.71
CA ASN A 144 -23.80 -4.88 10.20
C ASN A 144 -23.25 -5.84 9.12
N ASN A 145 -22.07 -5.57 8.55
CA ASN A 145 -21.46 -6.46 7.58
C ASN A 145 -19.92 -6.51 7.81
N PRO A 146 -19.37 -7.61 8.31
CA PRO A 146 -17.95 -7.69 8.63
C PRO A 146 -17.12 -7.57 7.35
N ILE A 147 -16.36 -6.48 7.25
CA ILE A 147 -15.46 -6.20 6.15
C ILE A 147 -14.08 -6.77 6.49
N ASN A 148 -13.47 -7.50 5.57
CA ASN A 148 -12.08 -7.93 5.70
C ASN A 148 -11.14 -6.76 5.37
N VAL A 149 -10.32 -6.38 6.33
CA VAL A 149 -9.37 -5.27 6.15
C VAL A 149 -7.96 -5.84 6.00
N TYR A 150 -7.30 -5.45 4.91
CA TYR A 150 -5.93 -5.80 4.60
C TYR A 150 -5.07 -4.54 4.63
N LEU A 151 -4.01 -4.55 5.41
CA LEU A 151 -3.08 -3.43 5.51
C LEU A 151 -1.77 -3.80 4.83
N CYS A 152 -1.32 -2.96 3.91
CA CYS A 152 -0.06 -3.13 3.20
C CYS A 152 0.84 -1.90 3.36
N SER A 153 2.12 -2.14 3.58
CA SER A 153 3.17 -1.11 3.56
C SER A 153 4.38 -1.59 2.78
N SER A 154 5.14 -0.66 2.21
CA SER A 154 6.36 -0.99 1.48
C SER A 154 7.57 -0.27 2.07
N TRP A 155 8.60 -1.03 2.36
CA TRP A 155 9.90 -0.52 2.83
C TRP A 155 10.94 -0.43 1.73
N CYS A 156 10.55 -0.70 0.47
CA CYS A 156 11.47 -0.78 -0.68
C CYS A 156 12.26 0.50 -0.97
N ARG A 157 11.84 1.65 -0.45
CA ARG A 157 12.52 2.94 -0.65
C ARG A 157 13.17 3.48 0.61
N PHE A 158 13.17 2.74 1.68
CA PHE A 158 13.91 3.14 2.88
C PHE A 158 15.39 2.83 2.68
N PRO A 159 16.29 3.76 3.03
CA PRO A 159 17.74 3.56 2.85
C PRO A 159 18.33 2.72 3.98
N LEU A 160 17.70 1.57 4.30
CA LEU A 160 18.02 0.74 5.45
C LEU A 160 19.48 0.27 5.42
N TYR A 161 20.00 -0.11 4.25
CA TYR A 161 21.39 -0.54 4.09
C TYR A 161 22.42 0.61 4.04
N GLN A 162 21.94 1.86 4.08
CA GLN A 162 22.81 3.05 4.15
C GLN A 162 22.91 3.62 5.56
N MET A 163 22.06 3.14 6.48
CA MET A 163 22.07 3.60 7.86
C MET A 163 23.34 3.12 8.56
N ASP A 164 23.98 4.01 9.32
CA ASP A 164 25.12 3.71 10.17
C ASP A 164 24.90 4.39 11.52
N PHE A 165 24.89 3.61 12.58
CA PHE A 165 24.71 4.08 13.96
C PHE A 165 26.04 4.20 14.72
N GLY A 166 27.18 4.25 13.99
CA GLY A 166 28.52 4.36 14.55
C GLY A 166 29.29 3.05 14.68
N TRP A 167 28.67 1.92 14.35
CA TRP A 167 29.32 0.58 14.31
C TRP A 167 29.24 -0.11 12.95
N GLY A 168 28.92 0.65 11.89
CA GLY A 168 28.89 0.16 10.52
C GLY A 168 27.46 0.01 9.98
N LYS A 169 27.41 -0.29 8.67
CA LYS A 169 26.15 -0.45 7.93
C LYS A 169 25.54 -1.83 8.15
N PRO A 170 24.19 -1.96 8.11
CA PRO A 170 23.55 -3.27 8.22
C PRO A 170 23.97 -4.22 7.11
N VAL A 171 24.33 -5.44 7.49
CA VAL A 171 24.61 -6.52 6.53
C VAL A 171 23.32 -7.19 6.08
N TRP A 172 22.33 -7.24 6.97
CA TRP A 172 21.03 -7.86 6.72
C TRP A 172 19.92 -7.15 7.48
N VAL A 173 18.80 -6.93 6.79
CA VAL A 173 17.57 -6.34 7.34
C VAL A 173 16.41 -7.29 7.07
N THR A 174 15.69 -7.72 8.13
CA THR A 174 14.52 -8.60 8.06
C THR A 174 13.31 -7.96 8.68
#